data_96bc82657153f8447ac2106af8ceccbd
#
_entry.id   96bc82657153f8447ac2106af8ceccbd
#
_cell.length_a   1.000
_cell.length_b   1.000
_cell.length_c   1.000
_cell.angle_alpha   90.00
_cell.angle_beta   90.00
_cell.angle_gamma   90.00
#
_symmetry.space_group_name_H-M   'P 1'
#
loop_
_entity.id
_entity.type
_entity.pdbx_description
1 polymer ?
#
loop_
_entity_poly.entity_id
_entity_poly.type
_entity_poly.pdbx_seq_one_letter_code
_entity_poly.pdbx_strand_id
1 'polypeptide(L)'
;ADLEYAVAFDSVAVADHDNFAMVNAGMLNRLRNQSEVRQQASDDFSELGRRIQAYRAQKELKQISLKESDFLARRAELEAAKEAEEELEESADSADKKVKRDFYLNEVLAITLNYIQELNQTHMQEVGKVKPIKKGE
;
A
#
# COMPACT_ATOMS: atom_id res chain seq x y z
N ALA A 1 16.54 7.68 -6.25
CA ALA A 1 17.79 7.50 -7.00
C ALA A 1 17.91 8.67 -7.93
N ASP A 2 18.88 9.54 -7.69
CA ASP A 2 19.12 10.69 -8.53
C ASP A 2 19.67 10.19 -9.87
N LEU A 3 19.07 10.61 -10.95
CA LEU A 3 19.58 10.34 -12.29
C LEU A 3 20.84 11.20 -12.50
N GLU A 4 21.90 10.59 -13.04
CA GLU A 4 23.20 11.25 -13.25
C GLU A 4 23.10 12.50 -14.15
N TYR A 5 22.04 12.58 -14.97
CA TYR A 5 21.75 13.68 -15.88
C TYR A 5 20.30 14.18 -15.73
N ALA A 6 19.86 14.34 -14.48
CA ALA A 6 18.52 14.88 -14.22
C ALA A 6 18.42 16.32 -14.75
N VAL A 7 17.45 16.56 -15.62
CA VAL A 7 17.13 17.91 -16.07
C VAL A 7 16.39 18.64 -14.95
N ALA A 8 16.82 19.85 -14.62
CA ALA A 8 16.13 20.69 -13.67
C ALA A 8 14.71 20.97 -14.19
N PHE A 9 13.71 20.86 -13.30
CA PHE A 9 12.32 21.21 -13.60
C PHE A 9 11.94 22.51 -12.93
N ASP A 10 11.10 23.29 -13.58
CA ASP A 10 10.57 24.50 -13.01
C ASP A 10 9.53 24.19 -11.93
N SER A 11 9.62 24.90 -10.81
CA SER A 11 8.60 24.81 -9.79
C SER A 11 7.37 25.62 -10.22
N VAL A 12 6.28 24.94 -10.53
CA VAL A 12 5.01 25.58 -10.85
C VAL A 12 4.19 25.76 -9.58
N ALA A 13 3.68 26.97 -9.36
CA ALA A 13 2.79 27.23 -8.24
C ALA A 13 1.49 26.41 -8.38
N VAL A 14 1.03 25.86 -7.27
CA VAL A 14 -0.25 25.14 -7.24
C VAL A 14 -1.38 26.11 -7.52
N ALA A 15 -2.24 25.79 -8.50
CA ALA A 15 -3.42 26.59 -8.78
C ALA A 15 -4.41 26.56 -7.61
N ASP A 16 -5.11 27.66 -7.38
CA ASP A 16 -6.20 27.70 -6.41
C ASP A 16 -7.28 26.66 -6.81
N HIS A 17 -7.68 25.86 -5.84
CA HIS A 17 -8.71 24.83 -6.03
C HIS A 17 -9.61 24.74 -4.80
N ASP A 18 -10.83 24.33 -5.01
CA ASP A 18 -11.79 24.12 -3.93
C ASP A 18 -11.36 22.92 -3.06
N ASN A 19 -11.38 23.13 -1.75
CA ASN A 19 -11.12 22.07 -0.78
C ASN A 19 -12.46 21.49 -0.30
N PHE A 20 -12.85 20.35 -0.84
CA PHE A 20 -14.10 19.69 -0.47
C PHE A 20 -14.04 18.99 0.90
N ALA A 21 -12.90 19.02 1.58
CA ALA A 21 -12.69 18.44 2.93
C ALA A 21 -13.15 16.96 3.06
N MET A 22 -13.22 16.23 1.95
CA MET A 22 -13.65 14.82 1.94
C MET A 22 -12.71 13.90 2.69
N VAL A 23 -11.44 14.32 2.84
CA VAL A 23 -10.41 13.59 3.58
C VAL A 23 -9.73 14.56 4.54
N ASN A 24 -9.70 14.22 5.82
CA ASN A 24 -9.00 15.00 6.84
C ASN A 24 -7.91 14.15 7.54
N ALA A 25 -6.98 14.82 8.23
CA ALA A 25 -5.84 14.15 8.88
C ALA A 25 -6.27 13.11 9.93
N GLY A 26 -7.36 13.38 10.66
CA GLY A 26 -7.91 12.45 11.64
C GLY A 26 -8.43 11.16 11.00
N MET A 27 -9.16 11.28 9.89
CA MET A 27 -9.63 10.15 9.10
C MET A 27 -8.47 9.33 8.54
N LEU A 28 -7.47 9.99 7.95
CA LEU A 28 -6.27 9.30 7.43
C LEU A 28 -5.54 8.52 8.53
N ASN A 29 -5.39 9.08 9.70
CA ASN A 29 -4.73 8.38 10.81
C ASN A 29 -5.53 7.15 11.26
N ARG A 30 -6.86 7.25 11.35
CA ARG A 30 -7.70 6.08 11.69
C ARG A 30 -7.62 4.99 10.64
N LEU A 31 -7.75 5.35 9.36
CA LEU A 31 -7.64 4.39 8.25
C LEU A 31 -6.27 3.71 8.23
N ARG A 32 -5.19 4.47 8.44
CA ARG A 32 -3.83 3.94 8.51
C ARG A 32 -3.68 2.95 9.66
N ASN A 33 -4.09 3.32 10.86
CA ASN A 33 -4.00 2.44 12.03
C ASN A 33 -4.79 1.14 11.83
N GLN A 34 -6.00 1.22 11.26
CA GLN A 34 -6.81 0.03 10.97
C GLN A 34 -6.14 -0.87 9.91
N SER A 35 -5.55 -0.28 8.89
CA SER A 35 -4.80 -1.01 7.86
C SER A 35 -3.54 -1.67 8.45
N GLU A 36 -2.77 -0.94 9.24
CA GLU A 36 -1.57 -1.48 9.90
C GLU A 36 -1.90 -2.69 10.79
N VAL A 37 -2.98 -2.65 11.54
CA VAL A 37 -3.42 -3.79 12.37
C VAL A 37 -3.74 -5.02 11.50
N ARG A 38 -4.45 -4.83 10.38
CA ARG A 38 -4.77 -5.94 9.47
C ARG A 38 -3.52 -6.50 8.78
N GLN A 39 -2.62 -5.63 8.34
CA GLN A 39 -1.36 -6.05 7.70
C GLN A 39 -0.47 -6.84 8.67
N GLN A 40 -0.39 -6.40 9.93
CA GLN A 40 0.38 -7.12 10.96
C GLN A 40 -0.21 -8.49 11.31
N ALA A 41 -1.52 -8.65 11.18
CA ALA A 41 -2.21 -9.92 11.42
C ALA A 41 -2.22 -10.85 10.19
N SER A 42 -1.73 -10.41 9.04
CA SER A 42 -1.73 -11.17 7.79
C SER A 42 -0.38 -11.85 7.55
N ASP A 43 -0.44 -13.16 7.32
CA ASP A 43 0.73 -13.95 6.95
C ASP A 43 1.28 -13.53 5.57
N ASP A 44 0.40 -13.20 4.62
CA ASP A 44 0.78 -12.75 3.27
C ASP A 44 1.59 -11.44 3.31
N PHE A 45 1.14 -10.46 4.10
CA PHE A 45 1.90 -9.21 4.29
C PHE A 45 3.21 -9.43 5.05
N SER A 46 3.25 -10.35 5.99
CA SER A 46 4.46 -10.71 6.71
C SER A 46 5.48 -11.37 5.78
N GLU A 47 5.03 -12.25 4.88
CA GLU A 47 5.87 -12.87 3.86
C GLU A 47 6.41 -11.84 2.87
N LEU A 48 5.54 -10.94 2.39
CA LEU A 48 5.96 -9.83 1.54
C LEU A 48 7.03 -8.97 2.23
N GLY A 49 6.85 -8.66 3.51
CA GLY A 49 7.82 -7.91 4.30
C GLY A 49 9.19 -8.60 4.35
N ARG A 50 9.22 -9.92 4.55
CA ARG A 50 10.45 -10.72 4.53
C ARG A 50 11.14 -10.67 3.17
N ARG A 51 10.38 -10.78 2.07
CA ARG A 51 10.92 -10.69 0.70
C ARG A 51 11.52 -9.31 0.42
N ILE A 52 10.84 -8.24 0.80
CA ILE A 52 11.35 -6.88 0.66
C ILE A 52 12.67 -6.69 1.43
N GLN A 53 12.75 -7.21 2.65
CA GLN A 53 13.96 -7.13 3.46
C GLN A 53 15.11 -7.93 2.83
N ALA A 54 14.86 -9.15 2.36
CA ALA A 54 15.84 -9.97 1.67
C ALA A 54 16.37 -9.28 0.40
N TYR A 55 15.47 -8.71 -0.40
CA TYR A 55 15.84 -7.94 -1.60
C TYR A 55 16.70 -6.72 -1.26
N ARG A 56 16.33 -5.95 -0.23
CA ARG A 56 17.12 -4.80 0.22
C ARG A 56 18.50 -5.20 0.71
N ALA A 57 18.58 -6.25 1.53
CA ALA A 57 19.86 -6.79 2.00
C ALA A 57 20.75 -7.23 0.83
N GLN A 58 20.17 -7.86 -0.17
CA GLN A 58 20.89 -8.25 -1.38
C GLN A 58 21.42 -7.04 -2.17
N LYS A 59 20.58 -6.00 -2.29
CA LYS A 59 20.97 -4.77 -3.03
C LYS A 59 22.08 -3.99 -2.32
N GLU A 60 22.13 -4.05 -1.00
CA GLU A 60 23.14 -3.38 -0.18
C GLU A 60 24.48 -4.12 -0.16
N LEU A 61 24.53 -5.38 -0.60
CA LEU A 61 25.75 -6.15 -0.67
C LEU A 61 26.70 -5.54 -1.70
N LYS A 62 27.77 -4.91 -1.20
CA LYS A 62 28.84 -4.32 -2.03
C LYS A 62 29.90 -5.34 -2.45
N GLN A 63 29.93 -6.50 -1.82
CA GLN A 63 30.92 -7.54 -2.06
C GLN A 63 30.24 -8.91 -2.10
N ILE A 64 30.72 -9.78 -2.98
CA ILE A 64 30.25 -11.15 -3.14
C ILE A 64 31.43 -12.07 -2.83
N SER A 65 31.20 -13.11 -2.01
CA SER A 65 32.18 -14.15 -1.80
C SER A 65 32.43 -14.92 -3.10
N LEU A 66 33.72 -15.09 -3.46
CA LEU A 66 34.13 -15.92 -4.60
C LEU A 66 34.34 -17.38 -4.19
N LYS A 67 34.07 -17.73 -2.93
CA LYS A 67 34.16 -19.10 -2.46
C LYS A 67 32.99 -19.90 -3.05
N GLU A 68 33.32 -21.01 -3.71
CA GLU A 68 32.36 -21.82 -4.46
C GLU A 68 31.13 -22.24 -3.62
N SER A 69 31.37 -22.71 -2.38
CA SER A 69 30.29 -23.11 -1.48
C SER A 69 29.31 -21.98 -1.18
N ASP A 70 29.81 -20.77 -0.95
CA ASP A 70 29.00 -19.61 -0.62
C ASP A 70 28.23 -19.11 -1.87
N PHE A 71 28.87 -19.20 -3.02
CA PHE A 71 28.25 -18.87 -4.30
C PHE A 71 27.10 -19.83 -4.65
N LEU A 72 27.33 -21.14 -4.49
CA LEU A 72 26.31 -22.16 -4.77
C LEU A 72 25.12 -22.05 -3.80
N ALA A 73 25.39 -21.84 -2.50
CA ALA A 73 24.32 -21.63 -1.51
C ALA A 73 23.45 -20.41 -1.86
N ARG A 74 24.08 -19.30 -2.19
CA ARG A 74 23.38 -18.08 -2.56
C ARG A 74 22.58 -18.24 -3.86
N ARG A 75 23.14 -18.96 -4.84
CA ARG A 75 22.45 -19.25 -6.09
C ARG A 75 21.17 -20.07 -5.82
N ALA A 76 21.26 -21.07 -4.98
CA ALA A 76 20.10 -21.88 -4.61
C ALA A 76 19.02 -21.07 -3.90
N GLU A 77 19.41 -20.14 -3.01
CA GLU A 77 18.45 -19.22 -2.37
C GLU A 77 17.75 -18.31 -3.38
N LEU A 78 18.49 -17.79 -4.36
CA LEU A 78 17.91 -16.92 -5.40
C LEU A 78 16.99 -17.69 -6.35
N GLU A 79 17.36 -18.92 -6.71
CA GLU A 79 16.52 -19.77 -7.56
C GLU A 79 15.22 -20.15 -6.83
N ALA A 80 15.28 -20.53 -5.56
CA ALA A 80 14.11 -20.82 -4.75
C ALA A 80 13.18 -19.59 -4.58
N ALA A 81 13.77 -18.40 -4.39
CA ALA A 81 12.99 -17.16 -4.32
C ALA A 81 12.28 -16.83 -5.65
N LYS A 82 12.96 -17.10 -6.78
CA LYS A 82 12.42 -16.88 -8.11
C LYS A 82 11.29 -17.87 -8.43
N GLU A 83 11.47 -19.15 -8.11
CA GLU A 83 10.42 -20.16 -8.28
C GLU A 83 9.16 -19.80 -7.47
N ALA A 84 9.32 -19.35 -6.22
CA ALA A 84 8.20 -18.89 -5.40
C ALA A 84 7.51 -17.64 -5.96
N GLU A 85 8.24 -16.76 -6.66
CA GLU A 85 7.68 -15.60 -7.35
C GLU A 85 6.91 -16.02 -8.61
N GLU A 86 7.48 -16.92 -9.41
CA GLU A 86 6.83 -17.48 -10.60
C GLU A 86 5.55 -18.25 -10.26
N GLU A 87 5.53 -19.06 -9.19
CA GLU A 87 4.32 -19.72 -8.71
C GLU A 87 3.23 -18.72 -8.31
N LEU A 88 3.63 -17.60 -7.68
CA LEU A 88 2.70 -16.54 -7.31
C LEU A 88 2.14 -15.84 -8.55
N GLU A 89 2.98 -15.55 -9.54
CA GLU A 89 2.58 -14.94 -10.82
C GLU A 89 1.72 -15.88 -11.65
N GLU A 90 2.08 -17.15 -11.81
CA GLU A 90 1.25 -18.15 -12.52
C GLU A 90 -0.11 -18.33 -11.84
N SER A 91 -0.13 -18.34 -10.52
CA SER A 91 -1.40 -18.35 -9.79
C SER A 91 -2.21 -17.06 -10.05
N ALA A 92 -1.56 -15.97 -10.44
CA ALA A 92 -2.20 -14.71 -10.79
C ALA A 92 -2.67 -14.65 -12.25
N ASP A 93 -1.95 -15.30 -13.18
CA ASP A 93 -2.17 -15.18 -14.63
C ASP A 93 -3.17 -16.22 -15.18
N SER A 94 -3.48 -17.25 -14.39
CA SER A 94 -4.44 -18.30 -14.77
C SER A 94 -5.87 -17.83 -14.58
N ALA A 95 -6.41 -16.99 -15.43
CA ALA A 95 -7.78 -17.03 -15.91
C ALA A 95 -8.23 -15.68 -16.50
N ASP A 96 -8.90 -15.78 -17.64
CA ASP A 96 -10.08 -14.99 -18.03
C ASP A 96 -10.24 -13.66 -17.28
N LYS A 97 -9.85 -12.56 -17.86
CA LYS A 97 -10.09 -11.11 -17.60
C LYS A 97 -10.87 -10.66 -16.33
N LYS A 98 -11.03 -11.48 -15.33
CA LYS A 98 -11.60 -11.10 -14.04
C LYS A 98 -10.45 -10.69 -13.11
N VAL A 99 -10.57 -9.52 -12.53
CA VAL A 99 -9.65 -9.04 -11.49
C VAL A 99 -9.54 -10.13 -10.41
N LYS A 100 -8.34 -10.72 -10.26
CA LYS A 100 -8.12 -11.74 -9.24
C LYS A 100 -8.18 -11.07 -7.87
N ARG A 101 -8.92 -11.68 -6.98
CA ARG A 101 -9.04 -11.22 -5.60
C ARG A 101 -7.88 -11.77 -4.77
N ASP A 102 -6.81 -11.00 -4.68
CA ASP A 102 -5.64 -11.27 -3.84
C ASP A 102 -5.69 -10.54 -2.49
N PHE A 103 -4.67 -10.72 -1.68
CA PHE A 103 -4.58 -10.06 -0.36
C PHE A 103 -4.45 -8.54 -0.47
N TYR A 104 -3.84 -8.01 -1.54
CA TYR A 104 -3.79 -6.57 -1.80
C TYR A 104 -5.16 -6.00 -2.09
N LEU A 105 -5.90 -6.64 -3.01
CA LEU A 105 -7.25 -6.21 -3.33
C LEU A 105 -8.18 -6.31 -2.12
N ASN A 106 -8.02 -7.34 -1.29
CA ASN A 106 -8.77 -7.47 -0.03
C ASN A 106 -8.49 -6.28 0.91
N GLU A 107 -7.23 -5.86 1.06
CA GLU A 107 -6.88 -4.71 1.89
C GLU A 107 -7.39 -3.40 1.31
N VAL A 108 -7.28 -3.19 -0.02
CA VAL A 108 -7.85 -2.01 -0.69
C VAL A 108 -9.36 -1.93 -0.47
N LEU A 109 -10.07 -3.04 -0.60
CA LEU A 109 -11.51 -3.10 -0.33
C LEU A 109 -11.84 -2.81 1.14
N ALA A 110 -11.05 -3.33 2.07
CA ALA A 110 -11.22 -3.07 3.50
C ALA A 110 -11.00 -1.58 3.84
N ILE A 111 -9.96 -0.95 3.29
CA ILE A 111 -9.71 0.49 3.44
C ILE A 111 -10.87 1.29 2.85
N THR A 112 -11.36 0.90 1.67
CA THR A 112 -12.48 1.58 1.01
C THR A 112 -13.75 1.51 1.84
N LEU A 113 -14.07 0.36 2.41
CA LEU A 113 -15.23 0.19 3.29
C LEU A 113 -15.09 1.04 4.56
N ASN A 114 -13.92 1.03 5.19
CA ASN A 114 -13.66 1.88 6.35
C ASN A 114 -13.80 3.37 5.99
N TYR A 115 -13.30 3.80 4.82
CA TYR A 115 -13.45 5.18 4.36
C TYR A 115 -14.92 5.57 4.16
N ILE A 116 -15.74 4.72 3.56
CA ILE A 116 -17.18 4.95 3.40
C ILE A 116 -17.86 5.07 4.76
N GLN A 117 -17.49 4.24 5.74
CA GLN A 117 -18.02 4.31 7.10
C GLN A 117 -17.66 5.65 7.78
N GLU A 118 -16.43 6.10 7.64
CA GLU A 118 -15.97 7.39 8.16
C GLU A 118 -16.71 8.57 7.53
N LEU A 119 -16.93 8.54 6.21
CA LEU A 119 -17.72 9.57 5.52
C LEU A 119 -19.16 9.62 6.04
N ASN A 120 -19.81 8.47 6.19
CA ASN A 120 -21.17 8.40 6.67
C ASN A 120 -21.27 8.92 8.11
N GLN A 121 -20.32 8.62 8.98
CA GLN A 121 -20.29 9.13 10.36
C GLN A 121 -20.12 10.64 10.39
N THR A 122 -19.24 11.18 9.56
CA THR A 122 -19.02 12.62 9.46
C THR A 122 -20.29 13.33 8.96
N HIS A 123 -20.93 12.79 7.96
CA HIS A 123 -22.16 13.35 7.40
C HIS A 123 -23.33 13.33 8.40
N MET A 124 -23.49 12.27 9.15
CA MET A 124 -24.48 12.18 10.21
C MET A 124 -24.25 13.18 11.35
N GLN A 125 -22.99 13.44 11.70
CA GLN A 125 -22.65 14.44 12.71
C GLN A 125 -22.94 15.87 12.25
N GLU A 126 -22.81 16.17 10.97
CA GLU A 126 -23.14 17.47 10.39
C GLU A 126 -24.65 17.69 10.31
N VAL A 127 -25.40 16.68 9.89
CA VAL A 127 -26.88 16.74 9.85
C VAL A 127 -27.48 16.91 11.24
N GLY A 128 -26.91 16.28 12.27
CA GLY A 128 -27.34 16.42 13.66
C GLY A 128 -27.08 17.81 14.28
N LYS A 129 -26.23 18.63 13.66
CA LYS A 129 -25.94 20.00 14.10
C LYS A 129 -26.84 21.07 13.48
N VAL A 130 -27.70 20.70 12.55
CA VAL A 130 -28.70 21.64 11.98
C VAL A 130 -29.71 22.00 13.06
N LYS A 131 -29.60 23.23 13.61
CA LYS A 131 -30.54 23.75 14.58
C LYS A 131 -31.95 23.78 13.96
N PRO A 132 -32.99 23.36 14.68
CA PRO A 132 -34.36 23.47 14.19
C PRO A 132 -34.68 24.94 13.88
N ILE A 133 -35.16 25.16 12.67
CA ILE A 133 -35.64 26.48 12.25
C ILE A 133 -36.71 26.89 13.23
N LYS A 134 -36.47 27.95 14.02
CA LYS A 134 -37.53 28.55 14.84
C LYS A 134 -38.62 29.02 13.87
N LYS A 135 -39.79 28.39 13.93
CA LYS A 135 -40.98 28.92 13.31
C LYS A 135 -41.23 30.26 13.95
N GLY A 136 -41.12 31.34 13.15
CA GLY A 136 -41.46 32.69 13.58
C GLY A 136 -42.93 32.76 13.95
N GLU A 137 -43.19 33.42 15.02
CA GLU A 137 -44.48 33.95 15.40
C GLU A 137 -44.96 34.95 14.35
#